data_faf0a1051f0bb2041f46e6cc32a224d0
#
_entry.id   faf0a1051f0bb2041f46e6cc32a224d0
#
_cell.length_a   1.000
_cell.length_b   1.000
_cell.length_c   1.000
_cell.angle_alpha   90.00
_cell.angle_beta   90.00
_cell.angle_gamma   90.00
#
_symmetry.space_group_name_H-M   'P 1'
#
loop_
_entity.id
_entity.type
_entity.pdbx_description
1 polymer ?
#
loop_
_entity_poly.entity_id
_entity_poly.type
_entity_poly.pdbx_seq_one_letter_code
_entity_poly.pdbx_strand_id
1 'polypeptide(L)'
;DETEIMMREVMDYAERLTDARSLAYDEIGFPASGVIGHKGRLVYGRAPGSSLEVLAMQGRVHAYEGHDLQTVVLPVRALIGAGCQVVLLTNAAGGVGEGLAAGDLVLIRDHLNLVGGSPLRGENDPALGPRFPDMTAVYDPALRALAEQVAARQDLRLPSGVYACGLGPQYETPAEVRMLRALGADLVGMSTVPEAIAARHRGAR
;
A
#
# COMPACT_ATOMS: atom_id res chain seq x y z
N ASP A 1 -14.07 -0.47 -16.43
CA ASP A 1 -12.64 -0.78 -16.56
C ASP A 1 -12.28 -1.78 -15.45
N GLU A 2 -11.55 -2.86 -15.77
CA GLU A 2 -11.21 -3.95 -14.83
C GLU A 2 -10.45 -3.46 -13.60
N THR A 3 -9.60 -2.45 -13.76
CA THR A 3 -8.88 -1.80 -12.65
C THR A 3 -9.84 -1.10 -11.70
N GLU A 4 -10.89 -0.47 -12.22
CA GLU A 4 -11.92 0.19 -11.40
C GLU A 4 -12.76 -0.82 -10.62
N ILE A 5 -13.05 -1.97 -11.21
CA ILE A 5 -13.79 -3.07 -10.56
C ILE A 5 -12.97 -3.64 -9.40
N MET A 6 -11.68 -3.94 -9.61
CA MET A 6 -10.80 -4.45 -8.55
C MET A 6 -10.62 -3.45 -7.40
N MET A 7 -10.44 -2.16 -7.71
CA MET A 7 -10.36 -1.14 -6.65
C MET A 7 -11.64 -1.05 -5.83
N ARG A 8 -12.80 -1.21 -6.45
CA ARG A 8 -14.09 -1.28 -5.73
C ARG A 8 -14.15 -2.47 -4.79
N GLU A 9 -13.75 -3.67 -5.21
CA GLU A 9 -13.79 -4.87 -4.36
C GLU A 9 -12.92 -4.74 -3.11
N VAL A 10 -11.72 -4.16 -3.24
CA VAL A 10 -10.84 -3.88 -2.09
C VAL A 10 -11.44 -2.83 -1.17
N MET A 11 -12.01 -1.76 -1.73
CA MET A 11 -12.69 -0.70 -0.96
C MET A 11 -13.96 -1.24 -0.27
N ASP A 12 -14.66 -2.16 -0.92
CA ASP A 12 -15.86 -2.79 -0.40
C ASP A 12 -15.60 -3.80 0.71
N TYR A 13 -14.33 -4.27 0.88
CA TYR A 13 -13.98 -5.10 2.03
C TYR A 13 -14.31 -4.43 3.36
N ALA A 14 -14.08 -3.13 3.48
CA ALA A 14 -14.42 -2.37 4.67
C ALA A 14 -15.94 -2.40 4.99
N GLU A 15 -16.79 -2.54 3.97
CA GLU A 15 -18.24 -2.63 4.13
C GLU A 15 -18.71 -4.04 4.57
N ARG A 16 -17.81 -5.04 4.50
CA ARG A 16 -18.07 -6.42 4.92
C ARG A 16 -17.66 -6.66 6.38
N LEU A 17 -17.00 -5.69 7.03
CA LEU A 17 -16.63 -5.79 8.45
C LEU A 17 -17.87 -5.83 9.33
N THR A 18 -17.88 -6.69 10.33
CA THR A 18 -18.94 -6.77 11.34
C THR A 18 -18.66 -5.79 12.49
N ASP A 19 -19.72 -5.35 13.18
CA ASP A 19 -19.68 -4.32 14.22
C ASP A 19 -18.97 -3.03 13.77
N ALA A 20 -19.12 -2.70 12.49
CA ALA A 20 -18.36 -1.64 11.84
C ALA A 20 -18.76 -0.24 12.32
N ARG A 21 -17.76 0.60 12.54
CA ARG A 21 -17.87 2.05 12.77
C ARG A 21 -16.98 2.77 11.78
N SER A 22 -17.42 3.90 11.26
CA SER A 22 -16.61 4.70 10.34
C SER A 22 -16.46 6.13 10.86
N LEU A 23 -15.29 6.72 10.59
CA LEU A 23 -14.94 8.10 10.85
C LEU A 23 -14.49 8.73 9.54
N ALA A 24 -14.95 9.93 9.23
CA ALA A 24 -14.43 10.67 8.09
C ALA A 24 -12.99 11.14 8.38
N TYR A 25 -12.17 11.25 7.34
CA TYR A 25 -10.75 11.63 7.51
C TYR A 25 -10.58 13.03 8.10
N ASP A 26 -11.46 13.98 7.76
CA ASP A 26 -11.47 15.33 8.32
C ASP A 26 -11.78 15.34 9.82
N GLU A 27 -12.63 14.43 10.31
CA GLU A 27 -12.95 14.31 11.75
C GLU A 27 -11.74 13.85 12.59
N ILE A 28 -10.79 13.12 11.96
CA ILE A 28 -9.62 12.55 12.65
C ILE A 28 -8.29 13.20 12.21
N GLY A 29 -8.36 14.28 11.44
CA GLY A 29 -7.17 15.01 10.99
C GLY A 29 -6.34 14.29 9.93
N PHE A 30 -6.92 13.31 9.23
CA PHE A 30 -6.26 12.68 8.08
C PHE A 30 -6.43 13.55 6.83
N PRO A 31 -5.41 13.56 5.94
CA PRO A 31 -5.51 14.33 4.72
C PRO A 31 -6.58 13.77 3.79
N ALA A 32 -7.32 14.66 3.14
CA ALA A 32 -8.30 14.29 2.12
C ALA A 32 -7.62 14.05 0.77
N SER A 33 -8.10 13.06 0.01
CA SER A 33 -7.68 12.81 -1.36
C SER A 33 -8.73 13.31 -2.36
N GLY A 34 -8.25 13.91 -3.45
CA GLY A 34 -9.09 14.27 -4.60
C GLY A 34 -9.28 13.14 -5.61
N VAL A 35 -8.71 11.98 -5.39
CA VAL A 35 -8.77 10.84 -6.31
C VAL A 35 -10.16 10.22 -6.33
N ILE A 36 -10.71 10.07 -7.53
CA ILE A 36 -12.03 9.46 -7.73
C ILE A 36 -12.04 8.02 -7.18
N GLY A 37 -13.08 7.68 -6.42
CA GLY A 37 -13.23 6.36 -5.80
C GLY A 37 -12.70 6.28 -4.37
N HIS A 38 -11.93 7.26 -3.90
CA HIS A 38 -11.51 7.36 -2.50
C HIS A 38 -12.64 7.93 -1.65
N LYS A 39 -13.16 7.12 -0.70
CA LYS A 39 -14.29 7.55 0.16
C LYS A 39 -13.86 8.46 1.31
N GLY A 40 -12.55 8.58 1.60
CA GLY A 40 -12.02 9.43 2.66
C GLY A 40 -12.49 9.05 4.05
N ARG A 41 -12.57 7.77 4.35
CA ARG A 41 -13.05 7.24 5.64
C ARG A 41 -12.13 6.15 6.18
N LEU A 42 -12.01 6.12 7.50
CA LEU A 42 -11.44 5.03 8.27
C LEU A 42 -12.60 4.19 8.83
N VAL A 43 -12.58 2.90 8.54
CA VAL A 43 -13.57 1.94 9.05
C VAL A 43 -12.88 1.00 10.04
N TYR A 44 -13.40 0.94 11.25
CA TYR A 44 -13.02 -0.05 12.28
C TYR A 44 -14.11 -1.11 12.36
N GLY A 45 -13.72 -2.38 12.46
CA GLY A 45 -14.65 -3.49 12.64
C GLY A 45 -13.92 -4.81 12.79
N ARG A 46 -14.67 -5.91 12.72
CA ARG A 46 -14.11 -7.26 12.77
C ARG A 46 -14.18 -7.92 11.40
N ALA A 47 -13.13 -8.67 11.07
CA ALA A 47 -13.13 -9.49 9.85
C ALA A 47 -14.28 -10.50 9.87
N PRO A 48 -14.98 -10.73 8.74
CA PRO A 48 -16.12 -11.64 8.68
C PRO A 48 -15.76 -13.04 9.20
N GLY A 49 -16.58 -13.57 10.12
CA GLY A 49 -16.36 -14.89 10.72
C GLY A 49 -15.14 -15.03 11.62
N SER A 50 -14.59 -13.91 12.09
CA SER A 50 -13.36 -13.88 12.91
C SER A 50 -13.49 -12.87 14.05
N SER A 51 -12.67 -13.02 15.10
CA SER A 51 -12.47 -12.01 16.15
C SER A 51 -11.38 -11.00 15.79
N LEU A 52 -10.75 -11.10 14.62
CA LEU A 52 -9.68 -10.21 14.17
C LEU A 52 -10.24 -8.79 14.00
N GLU A 53 -9.70 -7.84 14.75
CA GLU A 53 -10.01 -6.42 14.60
C GLU A 53 -9.24 -5.83 13.41
N VAL A 54 -9.92 -5.03 12.62
CA VAL A 54 -9.41 -4.44 11.40
C VAL A 54 -9.70 -2.94 11.37
N LEU A 55 -8.70 -2.16 11.00
CA LEU A 55 -8.84 -0.77 10.58
C LEU A 55 -8.63 -0.69 9.06
N ALA A 56 -9.64 -0.33 8.33
CA ALA A 56 -9.61 -0.24 6.87
C ALA A 56 -9.70 1.21 6.40
N MET A 57 -8.69 1.66 5.69
CA MET A 57 -8.68 2.97 5.04
C MET A 57 -9.35 2.87 3.67
N GLN A 58 -10.49 3.57 3.50
CA GLN A 58 -11.15 3.68 2.20
C GLN A 58 -10.62 4.86 1.41
N GLY A 59 -9.42 4.71 0.87
CA GLY A 59 -8.66 5.73 0.14
C GLY A 59 -7.42 6.19 0.89
N ARG A 60 -6.55 6.86 0.15
CA ARG A 60 -5.30 7.45 0.63
C ARG A 60 -4.97 8.70 -0.16
N VAL A 61 -4.04 9.50 0.33
CA VAL A 61 -3.43 10.60 -0.43
C VAL A 61 -2.13 10.15 -1.08
N HIS A 62 -1.75 10.83 -2.16
CA HIS A 62 -0.57 10.50 -2.94
C HIS A 62 0.36 11.71 -3.06
N ALA A 63 1.65 11.45 -3.28
CA ALA A 63 2.63 12.53 -3.46
C ALA A 63 2.34 13.38 -4.71
N TYR A 64 1.78 12.80 -5.77
CA TYR A 64 1.40 13.56 -6.97
C TYR A 64 0.23 14.52 -6.76
N GLU A 65 -0.53 14.42 -5.67
CA GLU A 65 -1.56 15.39 -5.29
C GLU A 65 -0.97 16.67 -4.66
N GLY A 66 0.37 16.74 -4.52
CA GLY A 66 1.09 17.87 -3.94
C GLY A 66 1.42 17.71 -2.45
N HIS A 67 1.08 16.58 -1.86
CA HIS A 67 1.44 16.28 -0.48
C HIS A 67 2.91 15.91 -0.34
N ASP A 68 3.55 16.37 0.72
CA ASP A 68 4.85 15.85 1.11
C ASP A 68 4.76 14.40 1.63
N LEU A 69 5.89 13.70 1.64
CA LEU A 69 5.92 12.30 2.04
C LEU A 69 5.60 12.07 3.53
N GLN A 70 5.75 13.09 4.39
CA GLN A 70 5.34 12.99 5.79
C GLN A 70 3.81 12.95 5.91
N THR A 71 3.12 13.80 5.14
CA THR A 71 1.65 13.81 5.03
C THR A 71 1.13 12.50 4.44
N VAL A 72 1.77 11.98 3.38
CA VAL A 72 1.37 10.71 2.74
C VAL A 72 1.41 9.55 3.74
N VAL A 73 2.40 9.49 4.63
CA VAL A 73 2.57 8.37 5.57
C VAL A 73 1.91 8.59 6.93
N LEU A 74 1.38 9.77 7.19
CA LEU A 74 0.73 10.12 8.47
C LEU A 74 -0.35 9.09 8.87
N PRO A 75 -1.29 8.69 7.98
CA PRO A 75 -2.33 7.74 8.34
C PRO A 75 -1.75 6.38 8.78
N VAL A 76 -0.81 5.80 8.03
CA VAL A 76 -0.18 4.52 8.38
C VAL A 76 0.53 4.62 9.74
N ARG A 77 1.27 5.70 9.99
CA ARG A 77 1.91 5.94 11.29
C ARG A 77 0.91 6.03 12.43
N ALA A 78 -0.23 6.71 12.20
CA ALA A 78 -1.29 6.84 13.19
C ALA A 78 -1.93 5.48 13.51
N LEU A 79 -2.24 4.66 12.49
CA LEU A 79 -2.80 3.32 12.68
C LEU A 79 -1.86 2.40 13.48
N ILE A 80 -0.56 2.43 13.19
CA ILE A 80 0.43 1.67 13.94
C ILE A 80 0.53 2.21 15.38
N GLY A 81 0.49 3.53 15.56
CA GLY A 81 0.41 4.16 16.89
C GLY A 81 -0.83 3.75 17.69
N ALA A 82 -1.93 3.48 17.02
CA ALA A 82 -3.17 2.96 17.61
C ALA A 82 -3.13 1.45 17.92
N GLY A 83 -2.04 0.74 17.56
CA GLY A 83 -1.83 -0.66 17.92
C GLY A 83 -1.84 -1.64 16.74
N CYS A 84 -1.97 -1.18 15.50
CA CYS A 84 -1.87 -2.06 14.33
C CYS A 84 -0.46 -2.66 14.23
N GLN A 85 -0.37 -3.98 14.24
CA GLN A 85 0.89 -4.72 14.15
C GLN A 85 1.18 -5.20 12.73
N VAL A 86 0.15 -5.36 11.92
CA VAL A 86 0.22 -5.80 10.52
C VAL A 86 -0.43 -4.74 9.64
N VAL A 87 0.23 -4.39 8.55
CA VAL A 87 -0.26 -3.44 7.55
C VAL A 87 -0.38 -4.15 6.21
N LEU A 88 -1.58 -4.23 5.67
CA LEU A 88 -1.84 -4.71 4.31
C LEU A 88 -2.04 -3.50 3.41
N LEU A 89 -1.18 -3.32 2.42
CA LEU A 89 -1.24 -2.24 1.44
C LEU A 89 -1.72 -2.81 0.10
N THR A 90 -2.69 -2.15 -0.49
CA THR A 90 -3.23 -2.48 -1.81
C THR A 90 -3.11 -1.29 -2.76
N ASN A 91 -2.90 -1.54 -4.03
CA ASN A 91 -2.83 -0.50 -5.06
C ASN A 91 -3.22 -1.06 -6.44
N ALA A 92 -3.54 -0.17 -7.37
CA ALA A 92 -3.51 -0.48 -8.79
C ALA A 92 -2.10 -0.20 -9.33
N ALA A 93 -1.61 -1.06 -10.22
CA ALA A 93 -0.28 -0.95 -10.82
C ALA A 93 -0.28 -1.29 -12.29
N GLY A 94 0.64 -0.69 -13.05
CA GLY A 94 0.96 -1.12 -14.41
C GLY A 94 1.88 -2.33 -14.38
N GLY A 95 1.57 -3.37 -15.16
CA GLY A 95 2.48 -4.50 -15.36
C GLY A 95 3.57 -4.12 -16.35
N VAL A 96 4.84 -4.21 -15.94
CA VAL A 96 6.01 -4.01 -16.80
C VAL A 96 6.81 -5.30 -16.98
N GLY A 97 6.64 -6.29 -16.10
CA GLY A 97 7.22 -7.62 -16.19
C GLY A 97 6.56 -8.50 -17.25
N GLU A 98 7.24 -9.57 -17.63
CA GLU A 98 6.69 -10.55 -18.57
C GLU A 98 5.68 -11.48 -17.88
N GLY A 99 4.67 -11.92 -18.62
CA GLY A 99 3.68 -12.88 -18.14
C GLY A 99 2.63 -12.33 -17.17
N LEU A 100 2.54 -10.99 -17.02
CA LEU A 100 1.46 -10.31 -16.31
C LEU A 100 0.38 -9.85 -17.27
N ALA A 101 -0.87 -9.93 -16.84
CA ALA A 101 -2.04 -9.49 -17.58
C ALA A 101 -2.88 -8.50 -16.76
N ALA A 102 -3.72 -7.71 -17.43
CA ALA A 102 -4.70 -6.88 -16.74
C ALA A 102 -5.65 -7.77 -15.91
N GLY A 103 -5.93 -7.34 -14.68
CA GLY A 103 -6.73 -8.11 -13.72
C GLY A 103 -5.93 -9.11 -12.86
N ASP A 104 -4.63 -9.31 -13.11
CA ASP A 104 -3.80 -10.14 -12.22
C ASP A 104 -3.66 -9.50 -10.83
N LEU A 105 -3.83 -10.33 -9.79
CA LEU A 105 -3.37 -10.00 -8.45
C LEU A 105 -1.89 -10.36 -8.35
N VAL A 106 -1.07 -9.41 -7.90
CA VAL A 106 0.38 -9.61 -7.78
C VAL A 106 0.85 -9.30 -6.37
N LEU A 107 1.55 -10.23 -5.74
CA LEU A 107 2.12 -10.06 -4.41
C LEU A 107 3.44 -9.28 -4.52
N ILE A 108 3.50 -8.09 -3.92
CA ILE A 108 4.73 -7.30 -3.89
C ILE A 108 5.73 -7.99 -2.96
N ARG A 109 6.90 -8.37 -3.49
CA ARG A 109 7.98 -9.01 -2.73
C ARG A 109 9.12 -8.06 -2.39
N ASP A 110 9.28 -6.97 -3.15
CA ASP A 110 10.31 -5.96 -3.00
C ASP A 110 9.92 -4.68 -3.77
N HIS A 111 10.68 -3.60 -3.61
CA HIS A 111 10.39 -2.36 -4.33
C HIS A 111 11.63 -1.59 -4.80
N LEU A 112 11.42 -0.74 -5.79
CA LEU A 112 12.31 0.32 -6.22
C LEU A 112 11.67 1.67 -5.87
N ASN A 113 12.30 2.44 -4.97
CA ASN A 113 11.83 3.78 -4.62
C ASN A 113 12.37 4.82 -5.60
N LEU A 114 11.56 5.22 -6.57
CA LEU A 114 11.90 6.22 -7.59
C LEU A 114 11.11 7.54 -7.38
N VAL A 115 10.50 7.75 -6.22
CA VAL A 115 9.73 8.97 -5.88
C VAL A 115 10.63 10.21 -5.74
N GLY A 116 11.96 10.01 -5.67
CA GLY A 116 12.91 11.12 -5.48
C GLY A 116 13.07 11.57 -4.03
N GLY A 117 12.53 10.81 -3.06
CA GLY A 117 12.61 11.13 -1.64
C GLY A 117 12.34 9.95 -0.73
N SER A 118 12.35 10.23 0.57
CA SER A 118 12.02 9.25 1.62
C SER A 118 11.16 9.90 2.69
N PRO A 119 10.15 9.21 3.22
CA PRO A 119 9.37 9.69 4.36
C PRO A 119 10.18 9.75 5.66
N LEU A 120 11.41 9.25 5.67
CA LEU A 120 12.35 9.29 6.80
C LEU A 120 13.37 10.42 6.69
N ARG A 121 13.28 11.27 5.65
CA ARG A 121 14.18 12.41 5.47
C ARG A 121 13.90 13.47 6.53
N GLY A 122 14.98 14.04 7.09
CA GLY A 122 14.91 15.07 8.13
C GLY A 122 15.42 14.57 9.48
N GLU A 123 15.02 15.24 10.55
CA GLU A 123 15.34 14.84 11.91
C GLU A 123 14.65 13.51 12.26
N ASN A 124 15.36 12.63 12.96
CA ASN A 124 14.79 11.37 13.40
C ASN A 124 14.13 11.53 14.77
N ASP A 125 12.89 11.08 14.89
CA ASP A 125 12.25 10.88 16.19
C ASP A 125 12.46 9.41 16.63
N PRO A 126 13.25 9.15 17.68
CA PRO A 126 13.50 7.80 18.18
C PRO A 126 12.23 7.06 18.63
N ALA A 127 11.16 7.78 18.98
CA ALA A 127 9.89 7.18 19.33
C ALA A 127 9.16 6.56 18.12
N LEU A 128 9.52 7.00 16.91
CA LEU A 128 8.98 6.45 15.67
C LEU A 128 9.80 5.27 15.14
N GLY A 129 11.09 5.18 15.48
CA GLY A 129 11.96 4.11 15.04
C GLY A 129 13.43 4.51 14.90
N PRO A 130 14.30 3.59 14.46
CA PRO A 130 15.74 3.83 14.31
C PRO A 130 16.04 4.79 13.16
N ARG A 131 17.14 5.56 13.26
CA ARG A 131 17.56 6.48 12.18
C ARG A 131 17.81 5.76 10.84
N PHE A 132 18.31 4.53 10.89
CA PHE A 132 18.65 3.70 9.74
C PHE A 132 17.95 2.35 9.87
N PRO A 133 16.67 2.24 9.48
CA PRO A 133 15.95 0.98 9.55
C PRO A 133 16.44 0.00 8.47
N ASP A 134 16.51 -1.28 8.83
CA ASP A 134 16.78 -2.35 7.87
C ASP A 134 15.57 -2.59 6.96
N MET A 135 15.77 -2.45 5.65
CA MET A 135 14.76 -2.63 4.60
C MET A 135 14.84 -3.99 3.90
N THR A 136 15.72 -4.90 4.32
CA THR A 136 15.91 -6.22 3.68
C THR A 136 14.63 -7.05 3.64
N ALA A 137 13.75 -6.90 4.62
CA ALA A 137 12.47 -7.62 4.73
C ALA A 137 11.31 -6.65 4.98
N VAL A 138 11.16 -5.62 4.14
CA VAL A 138 10.03 -4.67 4.22
C VAL A 138 8.71 -5.40 4.04
N TYR A 139 8.64 -6.29 3.05
CA TYR A 139 7.47 -7.14 2.81
C TYR A 139 7.68 -8.47 3.54
N ASP A 140 7.02 -8.64 4.66
CA ASP A 140 7.21 -9.76 5.60
C ASP A 140 7.14 -11.13 4.91
N PRO A 141 8.21 -11.94 4.95
CA PRO A 141 8.25 -13.23 4.24
C PRO A 141 7.19 -14.24 4.73
N ALA A 142 6.86 -14.22 6.03
CA ALA A 142 5.88 -15.14 6.59
C ALA A 142 4.45 -14.76 6.17
N LEU A 143 4.13 -13.46 6.11
CA LEU A 143 2.85 -12.99 5.61
C LEU A 143 2.70 -13.22 4.11
N ARG A 144 3.78 -13.07 3.33
CA ARG A 144 3.77 -13.41 1.90
C ARG A 144 3.52 -14.91 1.68
N ALA A 145 4.23 -15.78 2.40
CA ALA A 145 4.01 -17.22 2.34
C ALA A 145 2.57 -17.61 2.74
N LEU A 146 1.98 -16.92 3.72
CA LEU A 146 0.58 -17.11 4.09
C LEU A 146 -0.37 -16.70 2.94
N ALA A 147 -0.13 -15.56 2.29
CA ALA A 147 -0.93 -15.11 1.15
C ALA A 147 -0.86 -16.11 -0.01
N GLU A 148 0.32 -16.63 -0.34
CA GLU A 148 0.51 -17.66 -1.35
C GLU A 148 -0.26 -18.96 -1.01
N GLN A 149 -0.22 -19.40 0.25
CA GLN A 149 -0.98 -20.58 0.70
C GLN A 149 -2.50 -20.35 0.60
N VAL A 150 -2.98 -19.16 0.95
CA VAL A 150 -4.40 -18.81 0.85
C VAL A 150 -4.83 -18.78 -0.62
N ALA A 151 -4.06 -18.18 -1.49
CA ALA A 151 -4.31 -18.14 -2.93
C ALA A 151 -4.38 -19.56 -3.52
N ALA A 152 -3.42 -20.41 -3.18
CA ALA A 152 -3.40 -21.80 -3.64
C ALA A 152 -4.65 -22.61 -3.19
N ARG A 153 -5.15 -22.37 -1.97
CA ARG A 153 -6.38 -23.02 -1.49
C ARG A 153 -7.64 -22.59 -2.23
N GLN A 154 -7.60 -21.44 -2.88
CA GLN A 154 -8.72 -20.85 -3.64
C GLN A 154 -8.52 -21.00 -5.16
N ASP A 155 -7.52 -21.78 -5.58
CA ASP A 155 -7.13 -21.92 -7.00
C ASP A 155 -6.89 -20.56 -7.69
N LEU A 156 -6.36 -19.59 -6.92
CA LEU A 156 -6.08 -18.24 -7.37
C LEU A 156 -4.60 -18.13 -7.78
N ARG A 157 -4.34 -17.64 -9.00
CA ARG A 157 -3.00 -17.26 -9.43
C ARG A 157 -2.55 -16.02 -8.68
N LEU A 158 -1.42 -16.10 -7.95
CA LEU A 158 -0.84 -14.99 -7.21
C LEU A 158 0.69 -14.92 -7.48
N PRO A 159 1.11 -14.41 -8.65
CA PRO A 159 2.54 -14.19 -8.91
C PRO A 159 3.10 -13.14 -7.95
N SER A 160 4.40 -13.15 -7.76
CA SER A 160 5.09 -12.12 -6.98
C SER A 160 5.99 -11.26 -7.86
N GLY A 161 6.14 -9.97 -7.52
CA GLY A 161 6.92 -9.03 -8.31
C GLY A 161 7.57 -7.92 -7.50
N VAL A 162 8.52 -7.24 -8.14
CA VAL A 162 9.17 -6.02 -7.66
C VAL A 162 8.36 -4.82 -8.13
N TYR A 163 7.95 -3.96 -7.21
CA TYR A 163 7.15 -2.77 -7.48
C TYR A 163 8.02 -1.52 -7.56
N ALA A 164 8.03 -0.83 -8.70
CA ALA A 164 8.65 0.48 -8.85
C ALA A 164 7.64 1.58 -8.51
N CYS A 165 8.02 2.47 -7.60
CA CYS A 165 7.19 3.62 -7.23
C CYS A 165 7.75 4.89 -7.87
N GLY A 166 7.06 5.43 -8.88
CA GLY A 166 7.29 6.77 -9.43
C GLY A 166 6.50 7.84 -8.70
N LEU A 167 6.81 9.10 -8.98
CA LEU A 167 6.07 10.24 -8.43
C LEU A 167 4.72 10.43 -9.14
N GLY A 168 4.67 10.28 -10.46
CA GLY A 168 3.51 10.65 -11.27
C GLY A 168 3.32 12.18 -11.39
N PRO A 169 2.14 12.68 -11.77
CA PRO A 169 0.91 11.95 -12.11
C PRO A 169 0.86 11.35 -13.53
N GLN A 170 1.86 11.65 -14.39
CA GLN A 170 1.92 11.09 -15.74
C GLN A 170 2.31 9.62 -15.71
N TYR A 171 1.78 8.83 -16.63
CA TYR A 171 2.23 7.47 -16.89
C TYR A 171 3.59 7.46 -17.59
N GLU A 172 4.24 6.31 -17.55
CA GLU A 172 5.57 6.08 -18.08
C GLU A 172 5.58 6.10 -19.62
N THR A 173 6.62 6.72 -20.19
CA THR A 173 6.92 6.59 -21.60
C THR A 173 7.40 5.17 -21.93
N PRO A 174 7.36 4.75 -23.22
CA PRO A 174 7.91 3.44 -23.62
C PRO A 174 9.39 3.26 -23.26
N ALA A 175 10.17 4.34 -23.20
CA ALA A 175 11.57 4.30 -22.79
C ALA A 175 11.72 4.07 -21.29
N GLU A 176 10.89 4.71 -20.48
CA GLU A 176 10.84 4.51 -19.02
C GLU A 176 10.38 3.09 -18.67
N VAL A 177 9.41 2.54 -19.38
CA VAL A 177 9.01 1.12 -19.19
C VAL A 177 10.18 0.17 -19.46
N ARG A 178 10.97 0.39 -20.53
CA ARG A 178 12.17 -0.42 -20.78
C ARG A 178 13.23 -0.25 -19.70
N MET A 179 13.43 0.98 -19.20
CA MET A 179 14.33 1.27 -18.09
C MET A 179 13.89 0.52 -16.82
N LEU A 180 12.62 0.58 -16.45
CA LEU A 180 12.08 -0.12 -15.28
C LEU A 180 12.30 -1.63 -15.36
N ARG A 181 12.06 -2.24 -16.51
CA ARG A 181 12.39 -3.66 -16.75
C ARG A 181 13.88 -3.95 -16.55
N ALA A 182 14.75 -3.11 -17.11
CA ALA A 182 16.20 -3.26 -16.96
C ALA A 182 16.66 -3.12 -15.50
N LEU A 183 15.95 -2.34 -14.68
CA LEU A 183 16.17 -2.23 -13.24
C LEU A 183 15.58 -3.42 -12.45
N GLY A 184 14.86 -4.32 -13.08
CA GLY A 184 14.26 -5.49 -12.45
C GLY A 184 12.87 -5.27 -11.86
N ALA A 185 12.16 -4.21 -12.26
CA ALA A 185 10.77 -4.02 -11.88
C ALA A 185 9.83 -4.93 -12.68
N ASP A 186 8.83 -5.46 -12.00
CA ASP A 186 7.71 -6.22 -12.58
C ASP A 186 6.44 -5.36 -12.66
N LEU A 187 6.32 -4.38 -11.76
CA LEU A 187 5.16 -3.51 -11.58
C LEU A 187 5.60 -2.05 -11.47
N VAL A 188 4.73 -1.12 -11.86
CA VAL A 188 4.93 0.31 -11.64
C VAL A 188 3.65 0.99 -11.16
N GLY A 189 3.80 1.95 -10.25
CA GLY A 189 2.71 2.78 -9.76
C GLY A 189 3.22 3.99 -8.98
N MET A 190 2.33 4.68 -8.26
CA MET A 190 2.59 6.01 -7.69
C MET A 190 2.26 6.09 -6.20
N SER A 191 2.30 4.95 -5.49
CA SER A 191 1.90 4.85 -4.07
C SER A 191 2.66 3.75 -3.33
N THR A 192 2.20 3.39 -2.13
CA THR A 192 2.58 2.16 -1.41
C THR A 192 3.99 2.17 -0.82
N VAL A 193 5.02 2.54 -1.57
CA VAL A 193 6.42 2.46 -1.11
C VAL A 193 6.72 3.39 0.07
N PRO A 194 6.30 4.68 0.06
CA PRO A 194 6.47 5.53 1.24
C PRO A 194 5.79 4.96 2.48
N GLU A 195 4.59 4.40 2.33
CA GLU A 195 3.82 3.79 3.41
C GLU A 195 4.49 2.52 3.94
N ALA A 196 4.99 1.65 3.05
CA ALA A 196 5.75 0.44 3.42
C ALA A 196 7.04 0.80 4.18
N ILE A 197 7.78 1.83 3.73
CA ILE A 197 8.96 2.35 4.44
C ILE A 197 8.58 2.85 5.84
N ALA A 198 7.50 3.61 5.98
CA ALA A 198 7.04 4.14 7.26
C ALA A 198 6.53 3.03 8.18
N ALA A 199 5.83 2.03 7.66
CA ALA A 199 5.36 0.87 8.41
C ALA A 199 6.54 0.06 8.96
N ARG A 200 7.52 -0.26 8.11
CA ARG A 200 8.75 -0.95 8.51
C ARG A 200 9.55 -0.18 9.55
N HIS A 201 9.68 1.15 9.38
CA HIS A 201 10.36 2.03 10.34
C HIS A 201 9.71 1.98 11.73
N ARG A 202 8.38 1.87 11.80
CA ARG A 202 7.58 1.74 13.03
C ARG A 202 7.56 0.31 13.60
N GLY A 203 8.19 -0.67 12.94
CA GLY A 203 8.24 -2.06 13.35
C GLY A 203 6.99 -2.88 13.04
N ALA A 204 6.06 -2.36 12.23
CA ALA A 204 4.93 -3.14 11.74
C ALA A 204 5.37 -4.15 10.67
N ARG A 205 4.56 -5.22 10.54
CA ARG A 205 4.75 -6.28 9.55
C ARG A 205 3.84 -6.05 8.36
#